data_b2a4d1c1bdd83e7d150812188c799d88
#
_entry.id   b2a4d1c1bdd83e7d150812188c799d88
#
_cell.length_a   1.000
_cell.length_b   1.000
_cell.length_c   1.000
_cell.angle_alpha   90.00
_cell.angle_beta   90.00
_cell.angle_gamma   90.00
#
_symmetry.space_group_name_H-M   'P 1'
#
loop_
_entity.id
_entity.type
_entity.pdbx_description
1 polymer ?
#
loop_
_entity_poly.entity_id
_entity_poly.type
_entity_poly.pdbx_seq_one_letter_code
_entity_poly.pdbx_strand_id
1 'polypeptide(L)'
;MVFYFASPKYNPLINKVLTETDQVIAESIVGNDLFLKKTMKDKLASIASIDIIIVDFTALADTDAEIMEAVESIRIMDYKVRFIFVMPYKAEGDPFLKECFYAGIYDLIISDQYLEISEQLAVCVTEGMRYKDALKYRDAAINDQPKEAAISRKTMIGIAGAGIRSGATHNSIVLGNFLRANNQMTAVLEYAQRPALQSVCEATGASFYNEGYFSLKGVDYYPE
;
A
#
# COMPACT_ATOMS: atom_id res chain seq x y z
N MET A 1 -13.49 10.64 -17.78
CA MET A 1 -14.87 10.09 -17.69
C MET A 1 -14.93 9.04 -16.59
N VAL A 2 -16.05 8.97 -15.88
CA VAL A 2 -16.27 8.08 -14.76
C VAL A 2 -17.18 6.94 -15.14
N PHE A 3 -16.79 5.73 -14.78
CA PHE A 3 -17.63 4.53 -14.80
C PHE A 3 -17.87 4.10 -13.36
N TYR A 4 -19.11 3.70 -12.99
CA TYR A 4 -19.30 3.29 -11.61
C TYR A 4 -20.27 2.11 -11.44
N PHE A 5 -20.00 1.32 -10.40
CA PHE A 5 -20.86 0.28 -9.85
C PHE A 5 -21.43 0.75 -8.53
N ALA A 6 -22.73 0.69 -8.37
CA ALA A 6 -23.38 1.11 -7.15
C ALA A 6 -24.56 0.22 -6.77
N SER A 7 -24.75 0.02 -5.49
CA SER A 7 -26.00 -0.49 -4.95
C SER A 7 -27.09 0.58 -5.08
N PRO A 8 -28.36 0.19 -5.09
CA PRO A 8 -29.49 1.15 -5.05
C PRO A 8 -29.40 2.12 -3.88
N LYS A 9 -28.76 1.71 -2.78
CA LYS A 9 -28.55 2.53 -1.58
C LYS A 9 -27.59 3.70 -1.83
N TYR A 10 -26.43 3.45 -2.45
CA TYR A 10 -25.38 4.46 -2.62
C TYR A 10 -25.39 5.16 -3.98
N ASN A 11 -26.14 4.64 -4.96
CA ASN A 11 -26.27 5.27 -6.27
C ASN A 11 -26.70 6.76 -6.22
N PRO A 12 -27.71 7.18 -5.43
CA PRO A 12 -28.08 8.59 -5.35
C PRO A 12 -26.95 9.49 -4.83
N LEU A 13 -26.17 8.98 -3.85
CA LEU A 13 -25.02 9.70 -3.29
C LEU A 13 -23.91 9.87 -4.34
N ILE A 14 -23.52 8.78 -5.00
CA ILE A 14 -22.46 8.79 -5.99
C ILE A 14 -22.83 9.73 -7.14
N ASN A 15 -24.06 9.61 -7.65
CA ASN A 15 -24.54 10.46 -8.74
C ASN A 15 -24.55 11.94 -8.35
N LYS A 16 -25.00 12.27 -7.14
CA LYS A 16 -24.99 13.63 -6.61
C LYS A 16 -23.57 14.20 -6.58
N VAL A 17 -22.60 13.47 -5.99
CA VAL A 17 -21.20 13.91 -5.90
C VAL A 17 -20.60 14.11 -7.28
N LEU A 18 -20.82 13.20 -8.22
CA LEU A 18 -20.31 13.32 -9.59
C LEU A 18 -20.91 14.54 -10.31
N THR A 19 -22.17 14.85 -10.09
CA THR A 19 -22.82 16.03 -10.65
C THR A 19 -22.26 17.32 -10.02
N GLU A 20 -22.10 17.36 -8.69
CA GLU A 20 -21.56 18.53 -7.97
C GLU A 20 -20.07 18.80 -8.28
N THR A 21 -19.35 17.79 -8.72
CA THR A 21 -17.93 17.88 -9.10
C THR A 21 -17.70 17.97 -10.62
N ASP A 22 -18.74 18.19 -11.40
CA ASP A 22 -18.71 18.31 -12.88
C ASP A 22 -18.05 17.10 -13.57
N GLN A 23 -18.20 15.91 -13.00
CA GLN A 23 -17.64 14.69 -13.59
C GLN A 23 -18.57 14.12 -14.69
N VAL A 24 -17.98 13.78 -15.83
CA VAL A 24 -18.72 13.15 -16.93
C VAL A 24 -18.89 11.65 -16.67
N ILE A 25 -20.14 11.21 -16.48
CA ILE A 25 -20.48 9.80 -16.30
C ILE A 25 -20.51 9.13 -17.67
N ALA A 26 -19.62 8.19 -17.90
CA ALA A 26 -19.60 7.37 -19.11
C ALA A 26 -20.69 6.30 -19.07
N GLU A 27 -20.77 5.57 -17.96
CA GLU A 27 -21.81 4.57 -17.71
C GLU A 27 -21.95 4.31 -16.21
N SER A 28 -23.11 3.84 -15.80
CA SER A 28 -23.38 3.41 -14.43
C SER A 28 -24.10 2.07 -14.42
N ILE A 29 -23.67 1.19 -13.53
CA ILE A 29 -24.33 -0.09 -13.30
C ILE A 29 -24.82 -0.12 -11.87
N VAL A 30 -26.16 -0.16 -11.74
CA VAL A 30 -26.83 -0.10 -10.45
C VAL A 30 -27.55 -1.42 -10.20
N GLY A 31 -27.22 -2.06 -9.09
CA GLY A 31 -27.82 -3.33 -8.69
C GLY A 31 -27.24 -3.88 -7.40
N ASN A 32 -27.70 -5.08 -7.06
CA ASN A 32 -27.11 -5.91 -6.02
C ASN A 32 -26.55 -7.18 -6.66
N ASP A 33 -25.64 -7.83 -5.99
CA ASP A 33 -25.01 -9.08 -6.43
C ASP A 33 -24.37 -8.97 -7.83
N LEU A 34 -23.77 -7.82 -8.11
CA LEU A 34 -23.03 -7.59 -9.35
C LEU A 34 -21.67 -8.29 -9.32
N PHE A 35 -21.20 -8.68 -10.51
CA PHE A 35 -19.87 -9.27 -10.70
C PHE A 35 -18.97 -8.33 -11.48
N LEU A 36 -17.96 -7.76 -10.84
CA LEU A 36 -17.07 -6.75 -11.41
C LEU A 36 -16.36 -7.26 -12.66
N LYS A 37 -15.66 -8.40 -12.55
CA LYS A 37 -14.86 -8.97 -13.65
C LYS A 37 -15.70 -9.29 -14.87
N LYS A 38 -16.87 -9.91 -14.67
CA LYS A 38 -17.78 -10.29 -15.76
C LYS A 38 -18.33 -9.05 -16.47
N THR A 39 -18.83 -8.10 -15.69
CA THR A 39 -19.46 -6.89 -16.21
C THR A 39 -18.45 -6.00 -16.93
N MET A 40 -17.25 -5.84 -16.38
CA MET A 40 -16.21 -5.05 -17.03
C MET A 40 -15.74 -5.66 -18.35
N LYS A 41 -15.60 -6.98 -18.43
CA LYS A 41 -15.22 -7.67 -19.67
C LYS A 41 -16.18 -7.35 -20.83
N ASP A 42 -17.46 -7.29 -20.53
CA ASP A 42 -18.50 -7.03 -21.55
C ASP A 42 -18.57 -5.54 -21.94
N LYS A 43 -18.20 -4.63 -21.03
CA LYS A 43 -18.39 -3.19 -21.18
C LYS A 43 -17.14 -2.43 -21.61
N LEU A 44 -15.95 -2.81 -21.15
CA LEU A 44 -14.71 -2.10 -21.48
C LEU A 44 -14.42 -2.01 -22.98
N ALA A 45 -14.83 -3.00 -23.76
CA ALA A 45 -14.67 -2.98 -25.22
C ALA A 45 -15.49 -1.87 -25.91
N SER A 46 -16.51 -1.33 -25.24
CA SER A 46 -17.42 -0.32 -25.78
C SER A 46 -17.15 1.10 -25.26
N ILE A 47 -16.31 1.26 -24.23
CA ILE A 47 -16.07 2.55 -23.59
C ILE A 47 -14.64 3.01 -23.89
N ALA A 48 -14.52 4.00 -24.78
CA ALA A 48 -13.25 4.65 -25.05
C ALA A 48 -12.96 5.67 -23.94
N SER A 49 -11.80 5.52 -23.28
CA SER A 49 -11.23 6.40 -22.25
C SER A 49 -12.04 6.57 -20.94
N ILE A 50 -11.94 5.57 -20.07
CA ILE A 50 -12.33 5.70 -18.67
C ILE A 50 -11.13 6.18 -17.88
N ASP A 51 -11.30 7.26 -17.10
CA ASP A 51 -10.26 7.77 -16.21
C ASP A 51 -10.42 7.24 -14.78
N ILE A 52 -11.66 7.06 -14.34
CA ILE A 52 -12.01 6.66 -12.97
C ILE A 52 -13.06 5.56 -12.99
N ILE A 53 -12.83 4.51 -12.21
CA ILE A 53 -13.82 3.47 -11.91
C ILE A 53 -14.15 3.54 -10.42
N ILE A 54 -15.41 3.85 -10.10
CA ILE A 54 -15.93 3.82 -8.71
C ILE A 54 -16.62 2.49 -8.48
N VAL A 55 -16.28 1.83 -7.39
CA VAL A 55 -16.85 0.54 -7.00
C VAL A 55 -17.42 0.62 -5.61
N ASP A 56 -18.73 0.54 -5.51
CA ASP A 56 -19.43 0.33 -4.24
C ASP A 56 -19.47 -1.17 -3.94
N PHE A 57 -18.72 -1.59 -2.94
CA PHE A 57 -18.60 -2.99 -2.55
C PHE A 57 -19.90 -3.59 -2.04
N THR A 58 -20.86 -2.77 -1.59
CA THR A 58 -22.19 -3.26 -1.20
C THR A 58 -23.04 -3.70 -2.39
N ALA A 59 -22.62 -3.37 -3.61
CA ALA A 59 -23.26 -3.80 -4.85
C ALA A 59 -22.71 -5.14 -5.37
N LEU A 60 -21.56 -5.59 -4.89
CA LEU A 60 -20.84 -6.72 -5.45
C LEU A 60 -21.13 -8.03 -4.72
N ALA A 61 -21.12 -9.11 -5.50
CA ALA A 61 -21.09 -10.49 -4.99
C ALA A 61 -19.68 -11.11 -5.04
N ASP A 62 -18.72 -10.41 -5.65
CA ASP A 62 -17.35 -10.86 -5.76
C ASP A 62 -16.66 -10.93 -4.38
N THR A 63 -15.77 -11.87 -4.21
CA THR A 63 -14.81 -11.92 -3.10
C THR A 63 -13.70 -10.88 -3.30
N ASP A 64 -13.00 -10.52 -2.22
CA ASP A 64 -11.85 -9.60 -2.27
C ASP A 64 -10.81 -10.04 -3.32
N ALA A 65 -10.51 -11.32 -3.42
CA ALA A 65 -9.57 -11.87 -4.40
C ALA A 65 -10.07 -11.70 -5.85
N GLU A 66 -11.35 -11.94 -6.11
CA GLU A 66 -11.95 -11.77 -7.44
C GLU A 66 -11.98 -10.29 -7.86
N ILE A 67 -12.17 -9.39 -6.90
CA ILE A 67 -12.09 -7.94 -7.15
C ILE A 67 -10.67 -7.55 -7.56
N MET A 68 -9.63 -8.05 -6.85
CA MET A 68 -8.25 -7.77 -7.22
C MET A 68 -7.87 -8.34 -8.58
N GLU A 69 -8.32 -9.56 -8.91
CA GLU A 69 -8.14 -10.11 -10.27
C GLU A 69 -8.83 -9.24 -11.34
N ALA A 70 -10.00 -8.70 -11.04
CA ALA A 70 -10.68 -7.78 -11.97
C ALA A 70 -9.89 -6.49 -12.17
N VAL A 71 -9.35 -5.89 -11.08
CA VAL A 71 -8.48 -4.72 -11.14
C VAL A 71 -7.25 -4.96 -12.00
N GLU A 72 -6.55 -6.08 -11.78
CA GLU A 72 -5.38 -6.44 -12.58
C GLU A 72 -5.74 -6.59 -14.08
N SER A 73 -6.85 -7.27 -14.35
CA SER A 73 -7.33 -7.45 -15.73
C SER A 73 -7.64 -6.13 -16.43
N ILE A 74 -8.22 -5.16 -15.71
CA ILE A 74 -8.52 -3.83 -16.23
C ILE A 74 -7.22 -3.04 -16.46
N ARG A 75 -6.27 -3.09 -15.54
CA ARG A 75 -4.97 -2.39 -15.65
C ARG A 75 -4.08 -2.92 -16.78
N ILE A 76 -4.20 -4.18 -17.13
CA ILE A 76 -3.54 -4.74 -18.32
C ILE A 76 -4.05 -4.05 -19.59
N MET A 77 -5.34 -3.70 -19.64
CA MET A 77 -5.95 -3.02 -20.79
C MET A 77 -5.70 -1.51 -20.77
N ASP A 78 -5.83 -0.89 -19.60
CA ASP A 78 -5.50 0.53 -19.39
C ASP A 78 -4.92 0.77 -17.99
N TYR A 79 -3.61 0.96 -17.91
CA TYR A 79 -2.88 1.18 -16.67
C TYR A 79 -3.15 2.54 -16.00
N LYS A 80 -3.78 3.48 -16.71
CA LYS A 80 -4.06 4.85 -16.22
C LYS A 80 -5.34 4.93 -15.41
N VAL A 81 -6.20 3.92 -15.50
CA VAL A 81 -7.48 3.92 -14.80
C VAL A 81 -7.26 3.96 -13.29
N ARG A 82 -7.88 4.95 -12.64
CA ARG A 82 -7.93 5.06 -11.18
C ARG A 82 -9.15 4.34 -10.64
N PHE A 83 -8.95 3.62 -9.54
CA PHE A 83 -10.03 2.98 -8.80
C PHE A 83 -10.34 3.74 -7.53
N ILE A 84 -11.63 3.99 -7.27
CA ILE A 84 -12.16 4.51 -6.01
C ILE A 84 -13.06 3.43 -5.41
N PHE A 85 -12.71 2.94 -4.23
CA PHE A 85 -13.45 1.89 -3.55
C PHE A 85 -14.26 2.45 -2.40
N VAL A 86 -15.58 2.22 -2.40
CA VAL A 86 -16.50 2.57 -1.33
C VAL A 86 -16.84 1.29 -0.58
N MET A 87 -16.30 1.15 0.64
CA MET A 87 -16.31 -0.08 1.45
C MET A 87 -16.83 0.18 2.87
N PRO A 88 -18.09 0.54 3.05
CA PRO A 88 -18.64 1.03 4.33
C PRO A 88 -18.63 -0.02 5.47
N TYR A 89 -18.41 -1.29 5.15
CA TYR A 89 -18.37 -2.38 6.14
C TYR A 89 -16.95 -2.86 6.47
N LYS A 90 -15.92 -2.30 5.82
CA LYS A 90 -14.53 -2.64 6.10
C LYS A 90 -14.03 -1.81 7.28
N ALA A 91 -13.25 -2.45 8.17
CA ALA A 91 -12.57 -1.75 9.25
C ALA A 91 -11.18 -1.26 8.83
N GLU A 92 -10.63 -0.28 9.53
CA GLU A 92 -9.28 0.25 9.22
C GLU A 92 -8.16 -0.82 9.25
N GLY A 93 -8.33 -1.89 10.02
CA GLY A 93 -7.40 -3.02 10.11
C GLY A 93 -7.60 -4.13 9.07
N ASP A 94 -8.56 -4.01 8.16
CA ASP A 94 -8.87 -5.07 7.20
C ASP A 94 -7.65 -5.37 6.28
N PRO A 95 -7.23 -6.64 6.17
CA PRO A 95 -6.09 -7.04 5.33
C PRO A 95 -6.23 -6.64 3.86
N PHE A 96 -7.45 -6.55 3.35
CA PHE A 96 -7.73 -6.15 1.98
C PHE A 96 -7.29 -4.70 1.69
N LEU A 97 -7.40 -3.78 2.67
CA LEU A 97 -6.94 -2.41 2.50
C LEU A 97 -5.43 -2.34 2.26
N LYS A 98 -4.69 -3.23 2.91
CA LYS A 98 -3.24 -3.37 2.69
C LYS A 98 -2.93 -3.92 1.30
N GLU A 99 -3.71 -4.88 0.83
CA GLU A 99 -3.60 -5.41 -0.53
C GLU A 99 -3.87 -4.33 -1.57
N CYS A 100 -4.94 -3.55 -1.40
CA CYS A 100 -5.23 -2.37 -2.22
C CYS A 100 -4.06 -1.37 -2.23
N PHE A 101 -3.50 -1.06 -1.07
CA PHE A 101 -2.37 -0.14 -0.96
C PHE A 101 -1.16 -0.63 -1.79
N TYR A 102 -0.77 -1.90 -1.68
CA TYR A 102 0.34 -2.45 -2.46
C TYR A 102 0.02 -2.58 -3.95
N ALA A 103 -1.23 -2.73 -4.31
CA ALA A 103 -1.69 -2.65 -5.69
C ALA A 103 -1.76 -1.21 -6.23
N GLY A 104 -1.42 -0.18 -5.42
CA GLY A 104 -1.47 1.22 -5.82
C GLY A 104 -2.88 1.78 -5.94
N ILE A 105 -3.83 1.24 -5.19
CA ILE A 105 -5.19 1.78 -5.05
C ILE A 105 -5.23 2.53 -3.73
N TYR A 106 -5.27 3.85 -3.80
CA TYR A 106 -5.20 4.73 -2.63
C TYR A 106 -6.54 5.36 -2.27
N ASP A 107 -7.43 5.50 -3.24
CA ASP A 107 -8.76 6.11 -3.06
C ASP A 107 -9.72 5.11 -2.41
N LEU A 108 -9.57 4.90 -1.09
CA LEU A 108 -10.31 3.95 -0.28
C LEU A 108 -11.21 4.68 0.72
N ILE A 109 -12.52 4.47 0.63
CA ILE A 109 -13.54 5.09 1.48
C ILE A 109 -14.18 4.00 2.34
N ILE A 110 -13.87 4.01 3.65
CA ILE A 110 -14.28 2.95 4.61
C ILE A 110 -15.31 3.43 5.64
N SER A 111 -15.78 4.67 5.54
CA SER A 111 -16.82 5.19 6.43
C SER A 111 -18.19 4.58 6.12
N ASP A 112 -19.01 4.38 7.14
CA ASP A 112 -20.42 4.00 7.04
C ASP A 112 -21.38 5.21 7.08
N GLN A 113 -20.84 6.40 7.35
CA GLN A 113 -21.58 7.65 7.44
C GLN A 113 -21.73 8.30 6.06
N TYR A 114 -22.97 8.56 5.68
CA TYR A 114 -23.31 9.09 4.35
C TYR A 114 -22.62 10.41 4.02
N LEU A 115 -22.51 11.31 5.00
CA LEU A 115 -21.85 12.60 4.83
C LEU A 115 -20.36 12.44 4.58
N GLU A 116 -19.70 11.62 5.38
CA GLU A 116 -18.26 11.36 5.24
C GLU A 116 -17.93 10.66 3.91
N ILE A 117 -18.77 9.71 3.49
CA ILE A 117 -18.60 9.06 2.16
C ILE A 117 -18.72 10.12 1.06
N SER A 118 -19.68 11.04 1.16
CA SER A 118 -19.88 12.10 0.17
C SER A 118 -18.67 13.02 0.08
N GLU A 119 -18.16 13.49 1.22
CA GLU A 119 -16.99 14.38 1.29
C GLU A 119 -15.72 13.70 0.78
N GLN A 120 -15.44 12.47 1.23
CA GLN A 120 -14.28 11.72 0.79
C GLN A 120 -14.36 11.39 -0.70
N LEU A 121 -15.55 11.01 -1.21
CA LEU A 121 -15.75 10.73 -2.63
C LEU A 121 -15.50 11.97 -3.48
N ALA A 122 -15.96 13.15 -3.06
CA ALA A 122 -15.70 14.41 -3.76
C ALA A 122 -14.19 14.68 -3.87
N VAL A 123 -13.43 14.47 -2.80
CA VAL A 123 -11.96 14.58 -2.83
C VAL A 123 -11.34 13.53 -3.75
N CYS A 124 -11.77 12.27 -3.67
CA CYS A 124 -11.24 11.20 -4.50
C CYS A 124 -11.47 11.44 -5.99
N VAL A 125 -12.63 11.93 -6.41
CA VAL A 125 -12.92 12.15 -7.85
C VAL A 125 -12.22 13.39 -8.41
N THR A 126 -11.93 14.39 -7.59
CA THR A 126 -11.26 15.64 -8.02
C THR A 126 -9.74 15.55 -7.93
N GLU A 127 -9.20 15.39 -6.72
CA GLU A 127 -7.76 15.44 -6.45
C GLU A 127 -7.13 14.05 -6.33
N GLY A 128 -7.90 13.08 -5.84
CA GLY A 128 -7.42 11.77 -5.44
C GLY A 128 -6.73 11.79 -4.07
N MET A 129 -6.72 10.63 -3.42
CA MET A 129 -6.01 10.47 -2.15
C MET A 129 -4.51 10.40 -2.39
N ARG A 130 -3.74 11.17 -1.64
CA ARG A 130 -2.28 11.18 -1.75
C ARG A 130 -1.69 9.93 -1.13
N TYR A 131 -0.59 9.45 -1.69
CA TYR A 131 0.15 8.30 -1.14
C TYR A 131 0.38 8.38 0.37
N LYS A 132 0.78 9.56 0.88
CA LYS A 132 1.02 9.78 2.31
C LYS A 132 -0.22 9.59 3.20
N ASP A 133 -1.41 9.91 2.67
CA ASP A 133 -2.66 9.79 3.40
C ASP A 133 -3.16 8.33 3.38
N ALA A 134 -2.78 7.56 2.35
CA ALA A 134 -3.03 6.14 2.22
C ALA A 134 -2.05 5.25 3.02
N LEU A 135 -0.94 5.81 3.54
CA LEU A 135 0.04 5.06 4.35
C LEU A 135 -0.58 4.37 5.58
N LYS A 136 -1.66 4.92 6.13
CA LYS A 136 -2.42 4.30 7.24
C LYS A 136 -2.89 2.88 6.90
N TYR A 137 -3.17 2.60 5.63
CA TYR A 137 -3.62 1.27 5.17
C TYR A 137 -2.47 0.28 5.01
N ARG A 138 -1.24 0.75 4.79
CA ARG A 138 -0.05 -0.12 4.74
C ARG A 138 0.15 -0.90 6.02
N ASP A 139 -0.06 -0.24 7.15
CA ASP A 139 0.23 -0.77 8.48
C ASP A 139 -1.03 -1.31 9.19
N ALA A 140 -2.21 -1.17 8.57
CA ALA A 140 -3.51 -1.50 9.15
C ALA A 140 -3.61 -2.95 9.65
N ALA A 141 -2.96 -3.90 8.99
CA ALA A 141 -2.97 -5.31 9.40
C ALA A 141 -2.04 -5.62 10.58
N ILE A 142 -1.31 -4.65 11.13
CA ILE A 142 -0.35 -4.89 12.24
C ILE A 142 -1.04 -4.77 13.60
N ASN A 143 -2.19 -4.09 13.68
CA ASN A 143 -2.83 -3.76 14.96
C ASN A 143 -3.90 -4.75 15.44
N ASP A 144 -4.42 -5.66 14.59
CA ASP A 144 -5.55 -6.54 14.94
C ASP A 144 -5.22 -8.04 15.01
N GLN A 145 -3.96 -8.42 14.94
CA GLN A 145 -3.63 -9.79 15.37
C GLN A 145 -3.52 -9.79 16.90
N PRO A 146 -4.21 -10.76 17.59
CA PRO A 146 -3.86 -11.06 18.96
C PRO A 146 -2.36 -11.29 18.97
N LYS A 147 -1.67 -10.78 19.99
CA LYS A 147 -0.21 -10.98 20.20
C LYS A 147 0.13 -12.45 20.37
N GLU A 148 -0.17 -13.29 19.42
CA GLU A 148 0.63 -14.45 19.15
C GLU A 148 1.93 -13.91 18.60
N ALA A 149 3.01 -14.20 19.30
CA ALA A 149 4.34 -13.74 18.98
C ALA A 149 4.55 -13.83 17.47
N ALA A 150 4.46 -12.69 16.79
CA ALA A 150 4.84 -12.64 15.41
C ALA A 150 6.24 -13.20 15.37
N ILE A 151 6.40 -14.39 14.82
CA ILE A 151 7.70 -14.91 14.43
C ILE A 151 8.14 -13.88 13.39
N SER A 152 8.84 -12.86 13.88
CA SER A 152 9.53 -11.89 13.07
C SER A 152 10.34 -12.73 12.08
N ARG A 153 9.94 -12.74 10.82
CA ARG A 153 10.72 -13.40 9.78
C ARG A 153 12.03 -12.62 9.72
N LYS A 154 13.01 -13.14 10.49
CA LYS A 154 14.36 -12.58 10.46
C LYS A 154 14.88 -12.83 9.05
N THR A 155 14.95 -11.78 8.26
CA THR A 155 15.57 -11.85 6.93
C THR A 155 17.05 -11.60 7.12
N MET A 156 17.87 -12.52 6.67
CA MET A 156 19.33 -12.36 6.61
C MET A 156 19.71 -12.00 5.18
N ILE A 157 20.41 -10.87 5.01
CA ILE A 157 20.91 -10.41 3.72
C ILE A 157 22.44 -10.48 3.78
N GLY A 158 23.03 -11.31 2.93
CA GLY A 158 24.49 -11.41 2.79
C GLY A 158 25.00 -10.37 1.77
N ILE A 159 25.96 -9.54 2.18
CA ILE A 159 26.69 -8.63 1.29
C ILE A 159 28.14 -9.05 1.25
N ALA A 160 28.57 -9.58 0.12
CA ALA A 160 29.94 -10.04 -0.07
C ALA A 160 30.68 -9.13 -1.06
N GLY A 161 31.94 -8.82 -0.74
CA GLY A 161 32.83 -8.11 -1.64
C GLY A 161 33.64 -9.08 -2.52
N ALA A 162 33.71 -8.80 -3.81
CA ALA A 162 34.54 -9.59 -4.74
C ALA A 162 36.05 -9.35 -4.58
N GLY A 163 36.43 -8.42 -3.69
CA GLY A 163 37.84 -8.11 -3.44
C GLY A 163 38.02 -6.94 -2.45
N ILE A 164 39.25 -6.61 -2.15
CA ILE A 164 39.60 -5.49 -1.26
C ILE A 164 39.04 -4.19 -1.85
N ARG A 165 38.41 -3.35 -1.00
CA ARG A 165 37.79 -2.08 -1.40
C ARG A 165 36.59 -2.20 -2.34
N SER A 166 35.92 -3.35 -2.36
CA SER A 166 34.70 -3.56 -3.17
C SER A 166 33.47 -2.78 -2.66
N GLY A 167 33.56 -2.09 -1.53
CA GLY A 167 32.49 -1.32 -0.94
C GLY A 167 31.47 -2.14 -0.12
N ALA A 168 31.75 -3.40 0.20
CA ALA A 168 30.82 -4.25 0.95
C ALA A 168 30.40 -3.61 2.28
N THR A 169 31.37 -3.15 3.11
CA THR A 169 31.07 -2.47 4.38
C THR A 169 30.24 -1.21 4.18
N HIS A 170 30.58 -0.39 3.18
CA HIS A 170 29.81 0.81 2.86
C HIS A 170 28.36 0.46 2.48
N ASN A 171 28.18 -0.50 1.60
CA ASN A 171 26.85 -0.94 1.16
C ASN A 171 26.04 -1.55 2.31
N SER A 172 26.67 -2.27 3.24
CA SER A 172 26.01 -2.81 4.43
C SER A 172 25.51 -1.70 5.35
N ILE A 173 26.30 -0.65 5.56
CA ILE A 173 25.92 0.50 6.38
C ILE A 173 24.78 1.28 5.70
N VAL A 174 24.87 1.52 4.39
CA VAL A 174 23.83 2.23 3.64
C VAL A 174 22.52 1.44 3.66
N LEU A 175 22.57 0.13 3.43
CA LEU A 175 21.38 -0.73 3.47
C LEU A 175 20.79 -0.78 4.89
N GLY A 176 21.63 -0.92 5.93
CA GLY A 176 21.17 -0.91 7.32
C GLY A 176 20.43 0.38 7.66
N ASN A 177 21.01 1.53 7.32
CA ASN A 177 20.36 2.82 7.53
C ASN A 177 19.06 2.99 6.70
N PHE A 178 19.04 2.50 5.47
CA PHE A 178 17.84 2.51 4.63
C PHE A 178 16.71 1.68 5.25
N LEU A 179 17.00 0.45 5.68
CA LEU A 179 16.03 -0.43 6.34
C LEU A 179 15.51 0.21 7.63
N ARG A 180 16.40 0.80 8.43
CA ARG A 180 16.01 1.49 9.66
C ARG A 180 15.13 2.71 9.40
N ALA A 181 15.43 3.50 8.37
CA ALA A 181 14.60 4.62 7.96
C ALA A 181 13.19 4.18 7.49
N ASN A 182 13.05 2.93 7.07
CA ASN A 182 11.77 2.28 6.74
C ASN A 182 11.18 1.48 7.92
N ASN A 183 11.51 1.84 9.16
CA ASN A 183 11.02 1.23 10.41
C ASN A 183 11.33 -0.28 10.58
N GLN A 184 12.35 -0.80 9.90
CA GLN A 184 12.82 -2.16 10.11
C GLN A 184 13.86 -2.18 11.24
N MET A 185 13.68 -3.06 12.23
CA MET A 185 14.76 -3.34 13.20
C MET A 185 15.90 -4.03 12.46
N THR A 186 17.08 -3.41 12.49
CA THR A 186 18.22 -3.84 11.66
C THR A 186 19.47 -3.93 12.50
N ALA A 187 20.19 -5.03 12.30
CA ALA A 187 21.54 -5.20 12.81
C ALA A 187 22.49 -5.53 11.63
N VAL A 188 23.70 -5.05 11.70
CA VAL A 188 24.77 -5.34 10.72
C VAL A 188 25.87 -6.10 11.43
N LEU A 189 26.09 -7.34 11.01
CA LEU A 189 27.19 -8.19 11.50
C LEU A 189 28.31 -8.15 10.47
N GLU A 190 29.51 -7.89 10.93
CA GLU A 190 30.70 -8.03 10.12
C GLU A 190 31.28 -9.44 10.27
N TYR A 191 31.56 -10.07 9.16
CA TYR A 191 32.32 -11.33 9.10
C TYR A 191 33.34 -11.20 7.98
N ALA A 192 34.49 -10.62 8.32
CA ALA A 192 35.50 -10.26 7.34
C ALA A 192 36.93 -10.50 7.84
N GLN A 193 37.79 -10.99 6.96
CA GLN A 193 39.22 -11.12 7.31
C GLN A 193 39.92 -9.80 7.68
N ARG A 194 39.32 -8.67 7.30
CA ARG A 194 39.78 -7.33 7.65
C ARG A 194 38.56 -6.52 8.10
N PRO A 195 38.25 -6.54 9.39
CA PRO A 195 37.12 -5.83 9.94
C PRO A 195 37.28 -4.31 9.78
N ALA A 196 36.20 -3.64 9.45
CA ALA A 196 36.18 -2.20 9.22
C ALA A 196 35.15 -1.48 10.10
N LEU A 197 34.17 -2.18 10.68
CA LEU A 197 33.13 -1.55 11.50
C LEU A 197 33.69 -0.91 12.77
N GLN A 198 34.76 -1.46 13.35
CA GLN A 198 35.42 -0.84 14.49
C GLN A 198 35.96 0.55 14.13
N SER A 199 36.63 0.67 12.97
CA SER A 199 37.11 1.98 12.48
C SER A 199 35.96 2.96 12.21
N VAL A 200 34.79 2.48 11.81
CA VAL A 200 33.58 3.30 11.64
C VAL A 200 33.11 3.81 13.01
N CYS A 201 33.09 2.96 14.04
CA CYS A 201 32.76 3.35 15.40
C CYS A 201 33.67 4.47 15.89
N GLU A 202 34.98 4.29 15.76
CA GLU A 202 35.99 5.28 16.16
C GLU A 202 35.83 6.61 15.40
N ALA A 203 35.63 6.54 14.08
CA ALA A 203 35.46 7.73 13.24
C ALA A 203 34.15 8.50 13.51
N THR A 204 33.11 7.82 13.96
CA THR A 204 31.82 8.43 14.27
C THR A 204 31.67 8.88 15.71
N GLY A 205 32.59 8.50 16.58
CA GLY A 205 32.52 8.76 18.02
C GLY A 205 31.42 7.99 18.73
N ALA A 206 30.93 6.92 18.16
CA ALA A 206 29.93 6.06 18.78
C ALA A 206 30.57 5.28 19.95
N SER A 207 29.78 5.01 20.98
CA SER A 207 30.24 4.24 22.15
C SER A 207 29.98 2.75 21.96
N PHE A 208 30.97 1.92 22.26
CA PHE A 208 30.80 0.49 22.34
C PHE A 208 30.00 0.10 23.59
N TYR A 209 29.06 -0.83 23.43
CA TYR A 209 28.38 -1.47 24.54
C TYR A 209 29.15 -2.71 25.03
N ASN A 210 28.88 -3.10 26.28
CA ASN A 210 29.57 -4.24 26.92
C ASN A 210 29.31 -5.59 26.17
N GLU A 211 28.26 -5.67 25.39
CA GLU A 211 27.90 -6.85 24.58
C GLU A 211 28.66 -6.91 23.23
N GLY A 212 29.63 -6.01 23.00
CA GLY A 212 30.51 -6.08 21.82
C GLY A 212 29.91 -5.46 20.54
N TYR A 213 28.94 -4.57 20.67
CA TYR A 213 28.37 -3.84 19.54
C TYR A 213 28.31 -2.33 19.81
N PHE A 214 28.07 -1.54 18.77
CA PHE A 214 27.72 -0.12 18.90
C PHE A 214 26.47 0.20 18.10
N SER A 215 25.73 1.21 18.52
CA SER A 215 24.54 1.66 17.80
C SER A 215 24.79 3.02 17.15
N LEU A 216 24.45 3.14 15.88
CA LEU A 216 24.54 4.37 15.13
C LEU A 216 23.25 4.59 14.31
N LYS A 217 22.57 5.72 14.55
CA LYS A 217 21.29 6.04 13.92
C LYS A 217 20.21 4.95 14.08
N GLY A 218 20.26 4.21 15.19
CA GLY A 218 19.30 3.16 15.53
C GLY A 218 19.52 1.83 14.80
N VAL A 219 20.67 1.64 14.16
CA VAL A 219 21.16 0.36 13.65
C VAL A 219 22.25 -0.14 14.59
N ASP A 220 22.18 -1.43 14.95
CA ASP A 220 23.19 -2.06 15.79
C ASP A 220 24.25 -2.73 14.92
N TYR A 221 25.51 -2.40 15.18
CA TYR A 221 26.67 -2.86 14.43
C TYR A 221 27.53 -3.78 15.29
N TYR A 222 27.76 -4.98 14.82
CA TYR A 222 28.56 -6.02 15.47
C TYR A 222 29.84 -6.24 14.68
N PRO A 223 30.96 -5.58 15.05
CA PRO A 223 32.26 -5.88 14.47
C PRO A 223 32.73 -7.26 14.92
N GLU A 224 33.56 -7.92 14.08
CA GLU A 224 34.20 -9.19 14.42
C GLU A 224 35.40 -8.98 15.36
#